data_30e7df9b3581cecb605f42519f725655
#
_entry.id   30e7df9b3581cecb605f42519f725655
#
_cell.length_a   1.000
_cell.length_b   1.000
_cell.length_c   1.000
_cell.angle_alpha   90.00
_cell.angle_beta   90.00
_cell.angle_gamma   90.00
#
_symmetry.space_group_name_H-M   'P 1'
#
loop_
_entity.id
_entity.type
_entity.pdbx_description
1 polymer ?
#
loop_
_entity_poly.entity_id
_entity_poly.type
_entity_poly.pdbx_seq_one_letter_code
_entity_poly.pdbx_strand_id
1 'polypeptide(L)'
;MTSPDLAFTVQVLSQFMHSPKNSHMEATLRVVRYIKGAPGLGLYMTAESTNNLTPYCDSDWGACLQTRRSVTGYLVKFGEALISWKSKKQDTVSRSSAEAEFRSMASTTAEIIWLTGVLKELDVEVQVPTQLMCDSKAAIQIAVNPIFHDITKHIDIDCHFVRERILQGMIRTNHVPTKE
;
A
#
# COMPACT_ATOMS: atom_id res chain seq x y z
N MET A 1 -1.09 -9.87 11.75
CA MET A 1 -2.42 -9.20 11.92
C MET A 1 -3.33 -9.79 10.84
N THR A 2 -4.47 -10.33 11.21
CA THR A 2 -5.37 -11.08 10.30
C THR A 2 -6.59 -10.26 9.83
N SER A 3 -6.67 -9.00 10.24
CA SER A 3 -7.82 -8.10 9.98
C SER A 3 -7.33 -6.84 9.26
N PRO A 4 -7.35 -6.83 7.92
CA PRO A 4 -6.91 -5.68 7.11
C PRO A 4 -7.76 -4.44 7.32
N ASP A 5 -9.04 -4.60 7.62
CA ASP A 5 -10.02 -3.56 7.95
C ASP A 5 -9.64 -2.74 9.20
N LEU A 6 -8.83 -3.31 10.09
CA LEU A 6 -8.34 -2.63 11.29
C LEU A 6 -6.99 -1.92 11.09
N ALA A 7 -6.31 -2.14 9.98
CA ALA A 7 -4.94 -1.66 9.76
C ALA A 7 -4.82 -0.15 9.93
N PHE A 8 -5.73 0.62 9.34
CA PHE A 8 -5.77 2.08 9.47
C PHE A 8 -6.03 2.54 10.91
N THR A 9 -7.03 1.97 11.55
CA THR A 9 -7.40 2.36 12.93
C THR A 9 -6.29 2.05 13.91
N VAL A 10 -5.65 0.89 13.79
CA VAL A 10 -4.49 0.51 14.62
C VAL A 10 -3.31 1.45 14.37
N GLN A 11 -3.04 1.78 13.12
CA GLN A 11 -1.99 2.72 12.74
C GLN A 11 -2.22 4.11 13.35
N VAL A 12 -3.46 4.61 13.33
CA VAL A 12 -3.81 5.91 13.93
C VAL A 12 -3.65 5.87 15.45
N LEU A 13 -4.19 4.86 16.12
CA LEU A 13 -4.14 4.75 17.59
C LEU A 13 -2.71 4.53 18.10
N SER A 14 -1.87 3.80 17.38
CA SER A 14 -0.48 3.55 17.76
C SER A 14 0.36 4.84 17.89
N GLN A 15 0.00 5.90 17.17
CA GLN A 15 0.69 7.18 17.23
C GLN A 15 0.54 7.89 18.59
N PHE A 16 -0.48 7.54 19.37
CA PHE A 16 -0.81 8.17 20.65
C PHE A 16 -0.43 7.32 21.86
N MET A 17 0.28 6.20 21.67
CA MET A 17 0.63 5.28 22.76
C MET A 17 1.48 5.91 23.86
N HIS A 18 2.34 6.89 23.52
CA HIS A 18 3.19 7.58 24.50
C HIS A 18 2.45 8.61 25.35
N SER A 19 1.33 9.15 24.86
CA SER A 19 0.52 10.15 25.57
C SER A 19 -0.96 9.99 25.21
N PRO A 20 -1.61 8.91 25.67
CA PRO A 20 -2.98 8.62 25.32
C PRO A 20 -3.95 9.58 26.06
N LYS A 21 -5.00 9.99 25.35
CA LYS A 21 -6.15 10.73 25.91
C LYS A 21 -7.31 9.76 26.12
N ASN A 22 -8.31 10.17 26.93
CA ASN A 22 -9.52 9.37 27.13
C ASN A 22 -10.23 9.02 25.81
N SER A 23 -10.27 9.97 24.85
CA SER A 23 -10.84 9.71 23.51
C SER A 23 -10.11 8.59 22.76
N HIS A 24 -8.79 8.43 22.92
CA HIS A 24 -8.05 7.33 22.30
C HIS A 24 -8.40 5.99 22.95
N MET A 25 -8.60 5.97 24.28
CA MET A 25 -9.06 4.78 24.98
C MET A 25 -10.45 4.37 24.54
N GLU A 26 -11.40 5.33 24.42
CA GLU A 26 -12.73 5.06 23.91
C GLU A 26 -12.71 4.48 22.47
N ALA A 27 -11.86 5.03 21.60
CA ALA A 27 -11.66 4.51 20.25
C ALA A 27 -11.10 3.08 20.27
N THR A 28 -10.12 2.80 21.14
CA THR A 28 -9.57 1.46 21.34
C THR A 28 -10.64 0.47 21.82
N LEU A 29 -11.48 0.88 22.76
CA LEU A 29 -12.58 0.04 23.24
C LEU A 29 -13.62 -0.26 22.13
N ARG A 30 -13.84 0.68 21.19
CA ARG A 30 -14.68 0.42 20.01
C ARG A 30 -14.08 -0.66 19.12
N VAL A 31 -12.77 -0.62 18.86
CA VAL A 31 -12.06 -1.67 18.12
C VAL A 31 -12.19 -3.02 18.80
N VAL A 32 -11.99 -3.08 20.13
CA VAL A 32 -12.14 -4.33 20.88
C VAL A 32 -13.57 -4.87 20.80
N ARG A 33 -14.58 -4.00 20.90
CA ARG A 33 -16.01 -4.42 20.73
C ARG A 33 -16.28 -4.93 19.33
N TYR A 34 -15.72 -4.29 18.29
CA TYR A 34 -15.83 -4.74 16.91
C TYR A 34 -15.26 -6.17 16.75
N ILE A 35 -14.04 -6.40 17.21
CA ILE A 35 -13.40 -7.73 17.15
C ILE A 35 -14.22 -8.77 17.95
N LYS A 36 -14.71 -8.39 19.12
CA LYS A 36 -15.52 -9.29 19.97
C LYS A 36 -16.87 -9.62 19.33
N GLY A 37 -17.44 -8.71 18.53
CA GLY A 37 -18.69 -8.92 17.81
C GLY A 37 -18.58 -9.92 16.66
N ALA A 38 -17.39 -10.14 16.13
CA ALA A 38 -17.13 -11.06 15.02
C ALA A 38 -15.82 -11.84 15.21
N PRO A 39 -15.73 -12.70 16.26
CA PRO A 39 -14.48 -13.37 16.63
C PRO A 39 -13.96 -14.36 15.59
N GLY A 40 -14.83 -14.82 14.69
CA GLY A 40 -14.48 -15.71 13.58
C GLY A 40 -14.21 -15.02 12.25
N LEU A 41 -14.27 -13.67 12.21
CA LEU A 41 -14.00 -12.93 10.99
C LEU A 41 -12.51 -13.00 10.66
N GLY A 42 -12.18 -13.55 9.51
CA GLY A 42 -10.82 -13.67 9.02
C GLY A 42 -10.75 -13.52 7.52
N LEU A 43 -9.55 -13.71 6.97
CA LEU A 43 -9.32 -13.73 5.54
C LEU A 43 -9.64 -15.12 4.98
N TYR A 44 -10.42 -15.15 3.91
CA TYR A 44 -10.67 -16.37 3.18
C TYR A 44 -9.49 -16.64 2.23
N MET A 45 -8.84 -17.79 2.40
CA MET A 45 -7.78 -18.25 1.51
C MET A 45 -8.36 -19.32 0.59
N THR A 46 -8.46 -19.01 -0.69
CA THR A 46 -8.92 -19.98 -1.70
C THR A 46 -7.82 -20.98 -2.02
N ALA A 47 -8.19 -22.22 -2.31
CA ALA A 47 -7.27 -23.23 -2.80
C ALA A 47 -7.01 -23.12 -4.32
N GLU A 48 -7.73 -22.24 -5.01
CA GLU A 48 -7.53 -21.99 -6.44
C GLU A 48 -6.21 -21.26 -6.67
N SER A 49 -5.30 -21.90 -7.37
CA SER A 49 -3.96 -21.39 -7.62
C SER A 49 -3.88 -20.68 -8.97
N THR A 50 -4.01 -19.38 -8.96
CA THR A 50 -3.43 -18.56 -10.01
C THR A 50 -2.15 -17.94 -9.44
N ASN A 51 -0.99 -18.21 -10.07
CA ASN A 51 0.31 -17.72 -9.58
C ASN A 51 0.53 -16.24 -9.91
N ASN A 52 -0.51 -15.42 -9.75
CA ASN A 52 -0.41 -13.98 -10.01
C ASN A 52 -0.50 -13.16 -8.71
N LEU A 53 0.40 -12.21 -8.57
CA LEU A 53 0.26 -11.11 -7.62
C LEU A 53 -0.58 -10.00 -8.25
N THR A 54 -1.58 -9.51 -7.50
CA THR A 54 -2.39 -8.34 -7.89
C THR A 54 -2.32 -7.31 -6.78
N PRO A 55 -1.35 -6.40 -6.82
CA PRO A 55 -1.20 -5.32 -5.87
C PRO A 55 -2.05 -4.11 -6.26
N TYR A 56 -2.60 -3.45 -5.25
CA TYR A 56 -3.30 -2.18 -5.34
C TYR A 56 -2.61 -1.19 -4.42
N CYS A 57 -2.38 0.02 -4.88
CA CYS A 57 -1.84 1.11 -4.09
C CYS A 57 -2.76 2.33 -4.11
N ASP A 58 -2.79 3.03 -2.99
CA ASP A 58 -3.57 4.24 -2.78
C ASP A 58 -2.89 5.13 -1.73
N SER A 59 -3.20 6.41 -1.73
CA SER A 59 -2.68 7.34 -0.72
C SER A 59 -3.69 8.41 -0.35
N ASP A 60 -4.01 8.49 0.92
CA ASP A 60 -4.82 9.58 1.48
C ASP A 60 -3.92 10.81 1.71
N TRP A 61 -3.94 11.75 0.75
CA TRP A 61 -3.07 12.91 0.73
C TRP A 61 -3.39 13.90 1.87
N GLY A 62 -2.36 14.20 2.68
CA GLY A 62 -2.47 15.18 3.75
C GLY A 62 -3.42 14.78 4.89
N ALA A 63 -3.80 13.51 4.99
CA ALA A 63 -4.80 12.97 5.93
C ALA A 63 -4.49 13.25 7.39
N CYS A 64 -3.23 13.29 7.77
CA CYS A 64 -2.86 13.59 9.14
C CYS A 64 -3.02 15.08 9.44
N LEU A 65 -4.08 15.47 10.16
CA LEU A 65 -4.41 16.87 10.46
C LEU A 65 -3.28 17.61 11.20
N GLN A 66 -2.51 16.92 12.03
CA GLN A 66 -1.45 17.52 12.84
C GLN A 66 -0.16 17.72 12.06
N THR A 67 0.23 16.75 11.23
CA THR A 67 1.52 16.76 10.53
C THR A 67 1.39 17.00 9.04
N ARG A 68 0.17 16.97 8.50
CA ARG A 68 -0.16 17.06 7.07
C ARG A 68 0.54 15.98 6.22
N ARG A 69 1.01 14.92 6.86
CA ARG A 69 1.57 13.76 6.16
C ARG A 69 0.45 12.89 5.62
N SER A 70 0.68 12.33 4.45
CA SER A 70 -0.22 11.41 3.79
C SER A 70 -0.18 10.02 4.45
N VAL A 71 -1.18 9.21 4.17
CA VAL A 71 -1.21 7.81 4.59
C VAL A 71 -1.10 6.94 3.35
N THR A 72 -0.05 6.13 3.30
CA THR A 72 0.11 5.07 2.29
C THR A 72 -0.81 3.91 2.62
N GLY A 73 -1.61 3.49 1.66
CA GLY A 73 -2.38 2.26 1.66
C GLY A 73 -1.94 1.32 0.55
N TYR A 74 -1.80 0.04 0.84
CA TYR A 74 -1.74 -0.98 -0.20
C TYR A 74 -2.36 -2.29 0.27
N LEU A 75 -2.76 -3.09 -0.70
CA LEU A 75 -3.11 -4.48 -0.52
C LEU A 75 -2.55 -5.31 -1.67
N VAL A 76 -2.15 -6.55 -1.39
CA VAL A 76 -1.63 -7.49 -2.39
C VAL A 76 -2.38 -8.80 -2.29
N LYS A 77 -3.00 -9.19 -3.40
CA LYS A 77 -3.59 -10.52 -3.54
C LYS A 77 -2.60 -11.47 -4.22
N PHE A 78 -2.68 -12.74 -3.84
CA PHE A 78 -2.12 -13.87 -4.59
C PHE A 78 -3.28 -14.73 -5.07
N GLY A 79 -3.53 -14.74 -6.38
CA GLY A 79 -4.81 -15.16 -6.89
C GLY A 79 -5.95 -14.33 -6.28
N GLU A 80 -6.92 -14.98 -5.66
CA GLU A 80 -8.01 -14.30 -4.95
C GLU A 80 -7.76 -14.11 -3.45
N ALA A 81 -6.65 -14.67 -2.91
CA ALA A 81 -6.33 -14.54 -1.50
C ALA A 81 -5.59 -13.23 -1.19
N LEU A 82 -6.05 -12.48 -0.21
CA LEU A 82 -5.34 -11.30 0.30
C LEU A 82 -4.19 -11.75 1.21
N ILE A 83 -2.94 -11.55 0.80
CA ILE A 83 -1.75 -12.05 1.50
C ILE A 83 -0.93 -10.95 2.19
N SER A 84 -1.00 -9.70 1.71
CA SER A 84 -0.30 -8.57 2.32
C SER A 84 -1.13 -7.30 2.25
N TRP A 85 -0.99 -6.44 3.27
CA TRP A 85 -1.62 -5.11 3.31
C TRP A 85 -0.88 -4.20 4.26
N LYS A 86 -1.02 -2.91 4.03
CA LYS A 86 -0.42 -1.88 4.86
C LYS A 86 -1.31 -0.64 4.90
N SER A 87 -1.35 -0.02 6.07
CA SER A 87 -1.76 1.36 6.24
C SER A 87 -0.69 2.03 7.10
N LYS A 88 0.05 2.99 6.54
CA LYS A 88 1.15 3.65 7.25
C LYS A 88 1.25 5.12 6.86
N LYS A 89 1.38 5.98 7.87
CA LYS A 89 1.69 7.39 7.66
C LYS A 89 3.07 7.55 7.02
N GLN A 90 3.17 8.36 5.96
CA GLN A 90 4.41 8.67 5.27
C GLN A 90 5.36 9.44 6.19
N ASP A 91 6.65 9.24 6.03
CA ASP A 91 7.68 9.84 6.89
C ASP A 91 7.89 11.34 6.58
N THR A 92 7.52 11.79 5.39
CA THR A 92 7.62 13.18 4.92
C THR A 92 6.28 13.69 4.41
N VAL A 93 6.14 15.02 4.31
CA VAL A 93 4.96 15.65 3.71
C VAL A 93 5.11 15.64 2.19
N SER A 94 4.10 15.13 1.49
CA SER A 94 4.02 15.19 0.04
C SER A 94 3.42 16.53 -0.41
N ARG A 95 4.03 17.17 -1.43
CA ARG A 95 3.63 18.47 -1.94
C ARG A 95 2.41 18.43 -2.85
N SER A 96 2.07 17.24 -3.35
CA SER A 96 0.89 17.00 -4.18
C SER A 96 0.30 15.62 -3.91
N SER A 97 -0.95 15.40 -4.32
CA SER A 97 -1.58 14.07 -4.28
C SER A 97 -0.81 13.09 -5.16
N ALA A 98 -0.38 13.51 -6.36
CA ALA A 98 0.41 12.66 -7.26
C ALA A 98 1.71 12.16 -6.63
N GLU A 99 2.39 12.99 -5.83
CA GLU A 99 3.58 12.59 -5.09
C GLU A 99 3.24 11.57 -3.99
N ALA A 100 2.16 11.81 -3.24
CA ALA A 100 1.72 10.90 -2.19
C ALA A 100 1.37 9.53 -2.76
N GLU A 101 0.64 9.50 -3.88
CA GLU A 101 0.29 8.29 -4.63
C GLU A 101 1.54 7.59 -5.16
N PHE A 102 2.50 8.34 -5.69
CA PHE A 102 3.75 7.77 -6.18
C PHE A 102 4.57 7.11 -5.07
N ARG A 103 4.62 7.71 -3.88
CA ARG A 103 5.27 7.10 -2.69
C ARG A 103 4.57 5.81 -2.25
N SER A 104 3.24 5.77 -2.37
CA SER A 104 2.48 4.54 -2.13
C SER A 104 2.85 3.47 -3.17
N MET A 105 2.94 3.85 -4.44
CA MET A 105 3.39 2.97 -5.53
C MET A 105 4.80 2.41 -5.27
N ALA A 106 5.76 3.24 -4.84
CA ALA A 106 7.11 2.80 -4.51
C ALA A 106 7.13 1.81 -3.34
N SER A 107 6.36 2.10 -2.28
CA SER A 107 6.21 1.20 -1.13
C SER A 107 5.62 -0.15 -1.53
N THR A 108 4.62 -0.13 -2.41
CA THR A 108 3.96 -1.34 -2.94
C THR A 108 4.90 -2.14 -3.84
N THR A 109 5.71 -1.44 -4.66
CA THR A 109 6.74 -2.08 -5.49
C THR A 109 7.76 -2.84 -4.64
N ALA A 110 8.21 -2.25 -3.52
CA ALA A 110 9.11 -2.93 -2.59
C ALA A 110 8.49 -4.20 -2.00
N GLU A 111 7.22 -4.15 -1.65
CA GLU A 111 6.47 -5.32 -1.14
C GLU A 111 6.35 -6.42 -2.20
N ILE A 112 6.04 -6.07 -3.46
CA ILE A 112 5.98 -7.02 -4.58
C ILE A 112 7.30 -7.77 -4.74
N ILE A 113 8.42 -7.04 -4.71
CA ILE A 113 9.75 -7.64 -4.87
C ILE A 113 10.03 -8.61 -3.73
N TRP A 114 9.72 -8.21 -2.50
CA TRP A 114 9.90 -9.05 -1.32
C TRP A 114 9.03 -10.31 -1.40
N LEU A 115 7.73 -10.18 -1.70
CA LEU A 115 6.80 -11.30 -1.85
C LEU A 115 7.25 -12.26 -2.97
N THR A 116 7.68 -11.72 -4.12
CA THR A 116 8.19 -12.53 -5.23
C THR A 116 9.41 -13.34 -4.81
N GLY A 117 10.32 -12.74 -4.01
CA GLY A 117 11.46 -13.44 -3.44
C GLY A 117 11.06 -14.58 -2.51
N VAL A 118 10.14 -14.30 -1.57
CA VAL A 118 9.62 -15.31 -0.63
C VAL A 118 8.91 -16.46 -1.36
N LEU A 119 8.05 -16.14 -2.33
CA LEU A 119 7.34 -17.16 -3.12
C LEU A 119 8.30 -18.03 -3.92
N LYS A 120 9.36 -17.43 -4.47
CA LYS A 120 10.42 -18.16 -5.18
C LYS A 120 11.16 -19.13 -4.25
N GLU A 121 11.44 -18.75 -3.02
CA GLU A 121 12.05 -19.65 -2.01
C GLU A 121 11.11 -20.80 -1.61
N LEU A 122 9.82 -20.64 -1.82
CA LEU A 122 8.79 -21.68 -1.62
C LEU A 122 8.51 -22.50 -2.89
N ASP A 123 9.36 -22.38 -3.93
CA ASP A 123 9.19 -23.03 -5.24
C ASP A 123 7.89 -22.64 -5.97
N VAL A 124 7.38 -21.43 -5.68
CA VAL A 124 6.21 -20.86 -6.37
C VAL A 124 6.65 -19.78 -7.35
N GLU A 125 6.54 -20.06 -8.64
CA GLU A 125 6.82 -19.08 -9.69
C GLU A 125 5.66 -18.09 -9.84
N VAL A 126 5.97 -16.80 -9.69
CA VAL A 126 5.02 -15.69 -9.87
C VAL A 126 5.04 -15.25 -11.34
N GLN A 127 3.87 -15.03 -11.92
CA GLN A 127 3.76 -14.48 -13.26
C GLN A 127 4.26 -13.03 -13.29
N VAL A 128 5.16 -12.73 -14.21
CA VAL A 128 5.66 -11.37 -14.47
C VAL A 128 5.28 -10.91 -15.89
N PRO A 129 5.06 -9.62 -16.11
CA PRO A 129 5.08 -8.52 -15.13
C PRO A 129 3.87 -8.52 -14.19
N THR A 130 4.12 -8.28 -12.90
CA THR A 130 3.07 -8.05 -11.92
C THR A 130 2.30 -6.77 -12.23
N GLN A 131 0.97 -6.85 -12.29
CA GLN A 131 0.10 -5.72 -12.66
C GLN A 131 -0.20 -4.86 -11.43
N LEU A 132 0.53 -3.76 -11.25
CA LEU A 132 0.34 -2.82 -10.13
C LEU A 132 -0.82 -1.85 -10.45
N MET A 133 -1.88 -1.95 -9.69
CA MET A 133 -3.12 -1.16 -9.83
C MET A 133 -3.02 0.15 -9.05
N CYS A 134 -3.25 1.27 -9.73
CA CYS A 134 -3.23 2.62 -9.15
C CYS A 134 -4.34 3.47 -9.78
N ASP A 135 -5.02 4.30 -9.01
CA ASP A 135 -6.07 5.19 -9.52
C ASP A 135 -5.54 6.55 -9.98
N SER A 136 -4.30 6.89 -9.63
CA SER A 136 -3.66 8.14 -10.02
C SER A 136 -2.93 8.05 -11.36
N LYS A 137 -3.55 8.56 -12.42
CA LYS A 137 -2.90 8.70 -13.73
C LYS A 137 -1.62 9.53 -13.65
N ALA A 138 -1.58 10.55 -12.78
CA ALA A 138 -0.40 11.41 -12.61
C ALA A 138 0.77 10.63 -11.99
N ALA A 139 0.51 9.79 -10.97
CA ALA A 139 1.54 8.91 -10.39
C ALA A 139 2.06 7.90 -11.41
N ILE A 140 1.18 7.32 -12.22
CA ILE A 140 1.57 6.41 -13.32
C ILE A 140 2.46 7.14 -14.34
N GLN A 141 2.14 8.38 -14.71
CA GLN A 141 2.97 9.18 -15.62
C GLN A 141 4.36 9.47 -15.03
N ILE A 142 4.44 9.77 -13.73
CA ILE A 142 5.74 9.94 -13.03
C ILE A 142 6.55 8.63 -13.10
N ALA A 143 5.91 7.48 -12.95
CA ALA A 143 6.57 6.17 -13.01
C ALA A 143 7.17 5.88 -14.40
N VAL A 144 6.44 6.20 -15.47
CA VAL A 144 6.78 5.77 -16.83
C VAL A 144 7.63 6.79 -17.57
N ASN A 145 7.44 8.11 -17.31
CA ASN A 145 8.05 9.17 -18.08
C ASN A 145 9.31 9.76 -17.39
N PRO A 146 10.51 9.62 -17.98
CA PRO A 146 11.76 10.15 -17.42
C PRO A 146 11.83 11.69 -17.34
N ILE A 147 11.03 12.42 -18.12
CA ILE A 147 11.05 13.89 -18.16
C ILE A 147 10.64 14.53 -16.81
N PHE A 148 9.89 13.81 -15.98
CA PHE A 148 9.49 14.29 -14.65
C PHE A 148 10.62 14.28 -13.59
N HIS A 149 11.84 13.88 -13.94
CA HIS A 149 12.99 13.81 -13.05
C HIS A 149 13.31 15.18 -12.40
N ASP A 150 13.26 16.25 -13.18
CA ASP A 150 13.62 17.60 -12.69
C ASP A 150 12.58 18.20 -11.73
N ILE A 151 11.33 17.76 -11.83
CA ILE A 151 10.21 18.25 -11.03
C ILE A 151 10.11 17.51 -9.69
N THR A 152 10.68 16.31 -9.60
CA THR A 152 10.47 15.38 -8.48
C THR A 152 11.76 15.04 -7.71
N LYS A 153 12.72 15.96 -7.64
CA LYS A 153 14.05 15.73 -6.99
C LYS A 153 13.98 15.15 -5.58
N HIS A 154 12.93 15.43 -4.83
CA HIS A 154 12.76 14.95 -3.46
C HIS A 154 12.16 13.51 -3.35
N ILE A 155 11.72 12.94 -4.48
CA ILE A 155 11.31 11.52 -4.60
C ILE A 155 12.15 10.78 -5.64
N ASP A 156 13.32 11.30 -5.97
CA ASP A 156 14.17 10.81 -7.03
C ASP A 156 14.58 9.34 -6.84
N ILE A 157 14.90 8.96 -5.61
CA ILE A 157 15.24 7.58 -5.25
C ILE A 157 14.06 6.65 -5.53
N ASP A 158 12.85 7.05 -5.14
CA ASP A 158 11.63 6.27 -5.39
C ASP A 158 11.35 6.17 -6.90
N CYS A 159 11.58 7.27 -7.64
CA CYS A 159 11.42 7.31 -9.09
C CYS A 159 12.37 6.35 -9.81
N HIS A 160 13.65 6.38 -9.43
CA HIS A 160 14.65 5.48 -9.99
C HIS A 160 14.29 4.02 -9.69
N PHE A 161 13.96 3.72 -8.44
CA PHE A 161 13.60 2.38 -7.99
C PHE A 161 12.42 1.78 -8.76
N VAL A 162 11.29 2.51 -8.86
CA VAL A 162 10.09 2.02 -9.56
C VAL A 162 10.36 1.83 -11.06
N ARG A 163 11.03 2.81 -11.70
CA ARG A 163 11.37 2.74 -13.13
C ARG A 163 12.27 1.56 -13.46
N GLU A 164 13.28 1.33 -12.63
CA GLU A 164 14.17 0.18 -12.82
C GLU A 164 13.38 -1.13 -12.83
N ARG A 165 12.39 -1.29 -11.96
CA ARG A 165 11.56 -2.51 -11.91
C ARG A 165 10.60 -2.62 -13.10
N ILE A 166 10.11 -1.49 -13.62
CA ILE A 166 9.34 -1.47 -14.86
C ILE A 166 10.22 -1.89 -16.04
N LEU A 167 11.42 -1.31 -16.17
CA LEU A 167 12.36 -1.63 -17.25
C LEU A 167 12.85 -3.09 -17.22
N GLN A 168 13.00 -3.67 -16.02
CA GLN A 168 13.32 -5.09 -15.84
C GLN A 168 12.14 -6.03 -16.17
N GLY A 169 10.96 -5.48 -16.48
CA GLY A 169 9.75 -6.28 -16.74
C GLY A 169 9.20 -6.99 -15.50
N MET A 170 9.55 -6.54 -14.30
CA MET A 170 9.04 -7.13 -13.05
C MET A 170 7.64 -6.64 -12.73
N ILE A 171 7.37 -5.37 -12.98
CA ILE A 171 6.07 -4.73 -12.73
C ILE A 171 5.58 -3.95 -13.95
N ARG A 172 4.26 -3.80 -14.04
CA ARG A 172 3.57 -2.93 -15.01
C ARG A 172 2.47 -2.18 -14.28
N THR A 173 2.42 -0.86 -14.45
CA THR A 173 1.40 -0.01 -13.85
C THR A 173 0.12 -0.01 -14.67
N ASN A 174 -1.02 -0.18 -14.02
CA ASN A 174 -2.34 -0.15 -14.61
C ASN A 174 -3.23 0.85 -13.88
N HIS A 175 -3.98 1.64 -14.65
CA HIS A 175 -4.96 2.56 -14.08
C HIS A 175 -6.26 1.84 -13.76
N VAL A 176 -6.73 2.01 -12.52
CA VAL A 176 -8.06 1.58 -12.07
C VAL A 176 -8.86 2.82 -11.72
N PRO A 177 -10.01 3.10 -12.37
CA PRO A 177 -10.80 4.26 -12.03
C PRO A 177 -11.39 4.09 -10.63
N THR A 178 -11.34 5.15 -9.85
CA THR A 178 -12.08 5.25 -8.58
C THR A 178 -13.57 5.09 -8.91
N LYS A 179 -14.23 4.10 -8.32
CA LYS A 179 -15.70 4.01 -8.41
C LYS A 179 -16.27 5.05 -7.47
N GLU A 180 -17.10 5.93 -8.00
CA GLU A 180 -17.95 6.84 -7.22
C GLU A 180 -18.94 6.08 -6.33
#